data_8600c26fd00dbc0abf16e56726badb43
#
_entry.id   8600c26fd00dbc0abf16e56726badb43
#
_cell.length_a   1.000
_cell.length_b   1.000
_cell.length_c   1.000
_cell.angle_alpha   90.00
_cell.angle_beta   90.00
_cell.angle_gamma   90.00
#
_symmetry.space_group_name_H-M   'P 1'
#
loop_
_entity.id
_entity.type
_entity.pdbx_description
1 polymer ?
#
loop_
_entity_poly.entity_id
_entity_poly.type
_entity_poly.pdbx_seq_one_letter_code
_entity_poly.pdbx_strand_id
1 'polypeptide(L)'
;MVQAFNRLVGARAGLALAPLLALAGCQGFWPQVAASAAAADKAETDASAALACPVVTKAEAWVNRMPGVGNASPKMMVVLGIDSAESWMLAPLDMPAANGLILDLKPGGNSVPGSVAYRQPAPSPLPGRISILCRGKSAATIDGVMIVQ
;
A
#
# COMPACT_ATOMS: atom_id res chain seq x y z
N MET A 1 -11.16 -15.76 -35.20
CA MET A 1 -12.20 -16.51 -34.47
C MET A 1 -12.59 -15.71 -33.24
N VAL A 2 -13.75 -15.11 -33.30
CA VAL A 2 -14.30 -14.20 -32.28
C VAL A 2 -15.31 -15.01 -31.49
N GLN A 3 -15.14 -15.15 -30.19
CA GLN A 3 -16.21 -15.66 -29.32
C GLN A 3 -16.66 -14.57 -28.38
N ALA A 4 -17.85 -14.11 -28.67
CA ALA A 4 -18.63 -13.25 -27.81
C ALA A 4 -19.26 -14.09 -26.69
N PHE A 5 -19.01 -13.77 -25.42
CA PHE A 5 -19.77 -14.32 -24.30
C PHE A 5 -20.85 -13.34 -23.85
N ASN A 6 -22.04 -13.83 -24.01
CA ASN A 6 -23.32 -13.15 -23.83
C ASN A 6 -23.66 -13.02 -22.33
N ARG A 7 -24.15 -11.87 -21.95
CA ARG A 7 -24.62 -11.52 -20.61
C ARG A 7 -26.02 -12.06 -20.37
N LEU A 8 -26.24 -12.70 -19.27
CA LEU A 8 -27.58 -12.97 -18.72
C LEU A 8 -27.83 -12.04 -17.52
N VAL A 9 -28.71 -11.10 -17.74
CA VAL A 9 -29.30 -10.20 -16.75
C VAL A 9 -30.42 -10.99 -16.06
N GLY A 10 -30.27 -11.24 -14.77
CA GLY A 10 -31.29 -11.83 -13.91
C GLY A 10 -31.89 -10.76 -12.99
N ALA A 11 -32.99 -10.15 -13.41
CA ALA A 11 -33.83 -9.35 -12.54
C ALA A 11 -34.65 -10.26 -11.60
N ARG A 12 -34.49 -10.13 -10.30
CA ARG A 12 -35.42 -10.68 -9.30
C ARG A 12 -36.04 -9.54 -8.52
N ALA A 13 -37.28 -9.24 -8.90
CA ALA A 13 -38.22 -8.48 -8.09
C ALA A 13 -38.68 -9.37 -6.93
N GLY A 14 -38.40 -9.01 -5.71
CA GLY A 14 -38.92 -9.60 -4.50
C GLY A 14 -39.72 -8.55 -3.73
N LEU A 15 -41.05 -8.57 -3.88
CA LEU A 15 -41.96 -7.93 -2.95
C LEU A 15 -41.92 -8.70 -1.62
N ALA A 16 -41.65 -8.03 -0.54
CA ALA A 16 -41.95 -8.54 0.82
C ALA A 16 -42.53 -7.43 1.68
N LEU A 17 -43.76 -7.70 2.10
CA LEU A 17 -44.59 -6.94 3.01
C LEU A 17 -43.86 -6.61 4.32
N ALA A 18 -44.14 -5.39 4.79
CA ALA A 18 -43.80 -4.93 6.12
C ALA A 18 -44.79 -5.52 7.18
N PRO A 19 -44.36 -5.70 8.42
CA PRO A 19 -45.18 -5.40 9.57
C PRO A 19 -44.63 -4.18 10.31
N LEU A 20 -45.50 -3.19 10.49
CA LEU A 20 -45.36 -2.12 11.47
C LEU A 20 -45.35 -2.71 12.88
N LEU A 21 -44.23 -2.59 13.56
CA LEU A 21 -44.17 -2.69 15.02
C LEU A 21 -43.67 -1.36 15.55
N ALA A 22 -44.62 -0.53 15.98
CA ALA A 22 -44.37 0.64 16.79
C ALA A 22 -43.87 0.23 18.15
N LEU A 23 -42.60 0.43 18.44
CA LEU A 23 -42.03 0.46 19.78
C LEU A 23 -41.51 1.88 20.03
N ALA A 24 -42.36 2.67 20.64
CA ALA A 24 -41.98 3.89 21.32
C ALA A 24 -41.08 3.52 22.49
N GLY A 25 -39.86 4.04 22.53
CA GLY A 25 -39.02 3.86 23.72
C GLY A 25 -37.56 4.30 23.47
N CYS A 26 -37.21 5.42 24.10
CA CYS A 26 -35.82 5.90 24.29
C CYS A 26 -35.08 6.42 23.07
N GLN A 27 -35.57 7.52 22.52
CA GLN A 27 -34.70 8.48 21.82
C GLN A 27 -33.91 9.26 22.88
N GLY A 28 -32.71 8.87 23.11
CA GLY A 28 -31.82 9.62 23.97
C GLY A 28 -30.42 9.04 23.97
N PHE A 29 -29.49 9.75 23.37
CA PHE A 29 -28.05 9.69 23.68
C PHE A 29 -27.08 8.90 22.80
N TRP A 30 -27.31 8.70 21.49
CA TRP A 30 -26.24 8.12 20.65
C TRP A 30 -26.01 8.78 19.27
N PRO A 31 -25.97 10.13 19.09
CA PRO A 31 -25.50 10.65 17.79
C PRO A 31 -24.07 11.21 17.77
N GLN A 32 -23.32 11.19 18.89
CA GLN A 32 -22.02 11.88 18.91
C GLN A 32 -20.77 11.04 18.62
N VAL A 33 -20.87 9.72 18.65
CA VAL A 33 -19.67 8.87 18.47
C VAL A 33 -19.30 8.67 16.99
N ALA A 34 -20.28 8.70 16.09
CA ALA A 34 -20.03 8.51 14.66
C ALA A 34 -19.39 9.74 13.98
N ALA A 35 -19.69 10.95 14.47
CA ALA A 35 -19.12 12.18 13.91
C ALA A 35 -17.63 12.37 14.28
N SER A 36 -17.22 11.89 15.46
CA SER A 36 -15.82 12.02 15.91
C SER A 36 -14.87 11.06 15.16
N ALA A 37 -15.32 9.88 14.77
CA ALA A 37 -14.49 8.94 14.02
C ALA A 37 -14.23 9.43 12.59
N ALA A 38 -15.23 9.98 11.92
CA ALA A 38 -15.08 10.51 10.57
C ALA A 38 -14.21 11.79 10.52
N ALA A 39 -14.23 12.60 11.57
CA ALA A 39 -13.39 13.81 11.66
C ALA A 39 -11.92 13.46 11.97
N ALA A 40 -11.67 12.42 12.78
CA ALA A 40 -10.33 11.95 13.08
C ALA A 40 -9.65 11.35 11.84
N ASP A 41 -10.38 10.53 11.09
CA ASP A 41 -9.85 9.90 9.86
C ASP A 41 -9.51 10.93 8.77
N LYS A 42 -10.34 11.97 8.64
CA LYS A 42 -10.08 13.07 7.72
C LYS A 42 -8.89 13.93 8.15
N ALA A 43 -8.71 14.15 9.45
CA ALA A 43 -7.58 14.93 9.98
C ALA A 43 -6.24 14.20 9.80
N GLU A 44 -6.19 12.87 9.96
CA GLU A 44 -5.00 12.08 9.68
C GLU A 44 -4.63 12.09 8.20
N THR A 45 -5.62 12.01 7.31
CA THR A 45 -5.39 12.06 5.86
C THR A 45 -4.84 13.43 5.43
N ASP A 46 -5.35 14.52 5.98
CA ASP A 46 -4.89 15.87 5.65
C ASP A 46 -3.49 16.17 6.25
N ALA A 47 -3.19 15.69 7.45
CA ALA A 47 -1.86 15.82 8.05
C ALA A 47 -0.80 15.02 7.29
N SER A 48 -1.13 13.82 6.85
CA SER A 48 -0.26 12.98 6.01
C SER A 48 0.03 13.63 4.64
N ALA A 49 -0.92 14.40 4.10
CA ALA A 49 -0.73 15.12 2.85
C ALA A 49 0.21 16.34 2.97
N ALA A 50 0.41 16.87 4.18
CA ALA A 50 1.22 18.08 4.41
C ALA A 50 2.73 17.79 4.56
N LEU A 51 3.15 16.57 4.92
CA LEU A 51 4.55 16.23 5.13
C LEU A 51 5.36 16.33 3.82
N ALA A 52 6.44 17.10 3.85
CA ALA A 52 7.37 17.17 2.73
C ALA A 52 8.09 15.83 2.52
N CYS A 53 8.44 15.51 1.27
CA CYS A 53 9.22 14.31 0.98
C CYS A 53 10.58 14.35 1.68
N PRO A 54 10.99 13.29 2.38
CA PRO A 54 12.28 13.23 3.03
C PRO A 54 13.42 13.12 2.02
N VAL A 55 14.60 13.53 2.43
CA VAL A 55 15.81 13.29 1.63
C VAL A 55 16.21 11.81 1.80
N VAL A 56 16.37 11.11 0.67
CA VAL A 56 16.88 9.74 0.68
C VAL A 56 18.41 9.80 0.75
N THR A 57 18.99 9.29 1.82
CA THR A 57 20.43 9.28 2.06
C THR A 57 21.11 8.01 1.57
N LYS A 58 20.35 6.90 1.51
CA LYS A 58 20.82 5.59 1.07
C LYS A 58 19.67 4.82 0.43
N ALA A 59 19.94 4.07 -0.63
CA ALA A 59 18.96 3.22 -1.28
C ALA A 59 19.64 1.93 -1.75
N GLU A 60 19.14 0.78 -1.29
CA GLU A 60 19.70 -0.54 -1.60
C GLU A 60 18.60 -1.55 -1.84
N ALA A 61 18.87 -2.52 -2.74
CA ALA A 61 17.98 -3.64 -3.00
C ALA A 61 18.78 -4.94 -3.12
N TRP A 62 18.27 -6.01 -2.51
CA TRP A 62 18.90 -7.32 -2.62
C TRP A 62 17.89 -8.46 -2.55
N VAL A 63 18.29 -9.62 -3.06
CA VAL A 63 17.58 -10.89 -2.91
C VAL A 63 18.45 -11.85 -2.11
N ASN A 64 17.91 -12.37 -1.02
CA ASN A 64 18.56 -13.43 -0.28
C ASN A 64 18.17 -14.79 -0.90
N ARG A 65 19.16 -15.50 -1.43
CA ARG A 65 19.05 -16.87 -1.98
C ARG A 65 19.70 -17.93 -1.08
N MET A 66 20.08 -17.57 0.13
CA MET A 66 20.59 -18.57 1.06
C MET A 66 19.59 -19.68 1.27
N PRO A 67 20.01 -20.95 1.25
CA PRO A 67 19.12 -22.06 1.56
C PRO A 67 18.66 -21.93 3.02
N GLY A 68 17.37 -21.61 3.18
CA GLY A 68 16.76 -21.55 4.52
C GLY A 68 16.21 -22.89 4.96
N VAL A 69 15.88 -23.00 6.24
CA VAL A 69 15.14 -24.14 6.76
C VAL A 69 13.73 -24.14 6.18
N GLY A 70 13.39 -25.20 5.44
CA GLY A 70 12.14 -25.28 4.68
C GLY A 70 12.21 -24.49 3.36
N ASN A 71 11.60 -24.97 2.31
CA ASN A 71 11.63 -24.42 0.94
C ASN A 71 11.04 -22.99 0.81
N ALA A 72 11.51 -22.06 1.62
CA ALA A 72 11.06 -20.68 1.59
C ALA A 72 11.49 -20.00 0.29
N SER A 73 10.53 -19.46 -0.45
CA SER A 73 10.80 -18.70 -1.67
C SER A 73 11.71 -17.50 -1.39
N PRO A 74 12.69 -17.22 -2.27
CA PRO A 74 13.56 -16.05 -2.15
C PRO A 74 12.72 -14.78 -2.02
N LYS A 75 13.18 -13.85 -1.20
CA LYS A 75 12.52 -12.56 -1.00
C LYS A 75 13.44 -11.43 -1.43
N MET A 76 12.87 -10.50 -2.15
CA MET A 76 13.52 -9.25 -2.49
C MET A 76 13.23 -8.23 -1.38
N MET A 77 14.28 -7.56 -0.95
CA MET A 77 14.25 -6.47 0.03
C MET A 77 14.72 -5.19 -0.62
N VAL A 78 14.02 -4.10 -0.36
CA VAL A 78 14.43 -2.74 -0.68
C VAL A 78 14.51 -1.97 0.62
N VAL A 79 15.62 -1.33 0.89
CA VAL A 79 15.82 -0.53 2.10
C VAL A 79 16.30 0.86 1.72
N LEU A 80 15.66 1.86 2.32
CA LEU A 80 16.05 3.26 2.20
C LEU A 80 16.51 3.78 3.57
N GLY A 81 17.61 4.52 3.58
CA GLY A 81 17.91 5.49 4.62
C GLY A 81 17.28 6.83 4.24
N ILE A 82 16.57 7.46 5.14
CA ILE A 82 15.92 8.75 4.93
C ILE A 82 16.25 9.71 6.05
N ASP A 83 16.34 10.98 5.74
CA ASP A 83 16.50 12.03 6.75
C ASP A 83 15.10 12.51 7.19
N SER A 84 14.50 11.76 8.11
CA SER A 84 13.20 12.10 8.69
C SER A 84 13.03 11.39 10.03
N ALA A 85 12.51 12.13 11.02
CA ALA A 85 12.08 11.57 12.29
C ALA A 85 10.69 10.91 12.22
N GLU A 86 9.94 11.20 11.17
CA GLU A 86 8.61 10.65 10.94
C GLU A 86 8.67 9.24 10.36
N SER A 87 7.61 8.47 10.60
CA SER A 87 7.46 7.15 10.02
C SER A 87 7.02 7.23 8.56
N TRP A 88 7.68 6.45 7.72
CA TRP A 88 7.40 6.36 6.28
C TRP A 88 7.25 4.90 5.86
N MET A 89 6.56 4.66 4.77
CA MET A 89 6.40 3.33 4.19
C MET A 89 6.61 3.35 2.68
N LEU A 90 7.04 2.22 2.13
CA LEU A 90 7.11 1.98 0.70
C LEU A 90 5.92 1.13 0.26
N ALA A 91 5.21 1.57 -0.75
CA ALA A 91 4.13 0.83 -1.38
C ALA A 91 4.39 0.64 -2.87
N PRO A 92 4.12 -0.53 -3.45
CA PRO A 92 4.26 -0.73 -4.89
C PRO A 92 3.20 0.09 -5.64
N LEU A 93 3.59 0.66 -6.77
CA LEU A 93 2.68 1.26 -7.73
C LEU A 93 2.48 0.32 -8.91
N ASP A 94 1.23 0.03 -9.23
CA ASP A 94 0.84 -0.77 -10.40
C ASP A 94 0.95 0.07 -11.69
N MET A 95 2.14 0.55 -11.97
CA MET A 95 2.43 1.28 -13.21
C MET A 95 3.31 0.41 -14.11
N PRO A 96 3.01 0.38 -15.43
CA PRO A 96 3.83 -0.37 -16.37
C PRO A 96 5.22 0.24 -16.44
N ALA A 97 6.19 -0.40 -15.80
CA ALA A 97 7.59 -0.09 -15.95
C ALA A 97 8.24 -1.19 -16.80
N ALA A 98 8.82 -0.85 -17.92
CA ALA A 98 9.56 -1.81 -18.74
C ALA A 98 10.73 -2.38 -17.92
N ASN A 99 10.59 -3.61 -17.41
CA ASN A 99 11.57 -4.32 -16.58
C ASN A 99 11.96 -3.60 -15.27
N GLY A 100 11.06 -2.80 -14.69
CA GLY A 100 11.30 -2.05 -13.45
C GLY A 100 10.27 -2.31 -12.37
N LEU A 101 10.60 -1.89 -11.15
CA LEU A 101 9.68 -1.79 -10.01
C LEU A 101 9.56 -0.32 -9.62
N ILE A 102 8.34 0.15 -9.43
CA ILE A 102 8.08 1.51 -8.94
C ILE A 102 7.49 1.41 -7.55
N LEU A 103 8.13 2.08 -6.60
CA LEU A 103 7.68 2.18 -5.21
C LEU A 103 7.34 3.63 -4.89
N ASP A 104 6.25 3.84 -4.18
CA ASP A 104 5.85 5.14 -3.66
C ASP A 104 6.18 5.26 -2.18
N LEU A 105 6.94 6.30 -1.84
CA LEU A 105 7.31 6.63 -0.47
C LEU A 105 6.22 7.52 0.14
N LYS A 106 5.50 6.96 1.11
CA LYS A 106 4.34 7.60 1.75
C LYS A 106 4.58 7.83 3.23
N PRO A 107 4.01 8.91 3.81
CA PRO A 107 3.97 9.06 5.25
C PRO A 107 3.17 7.93 5.91
N GLY A 108 3.52 7.58 7.12
CA GLY A 108 2.86 6.56 7.92
C GLY A 108 3.59 5.21 7.92
N GLY A 109 2.89 4.18 8.39
CA GLY A 109 3.50 2.87 8.63
C GLY A 109 4.15 2.78 10.01
N ASN A 110 4.79 1.65 10.26
CA ASN A 110 5.45 1.33 11.54
C ASN A 110 6.97 1.12 11.35
N SER A 111 7.57 1.84 10.41
CA SER A 111 9.01 1.83 10.21
C SER A 111 9.75 2.53 11.35
N VAL A 112 11.00 2.14 11.54
CA VAL A 112 11.91 2.85 12.45
C VAL A 112 12.27 4.21 11.83
N PRO A 113 12.24 5.32 12.57
CA PRO A 113 12.68 6.61 12.07
C PRO A 113 14.05 6.54 11.38
N GLY A 114 14.18 7.22 10.26
CA GLY A 114 15.41 7.20 9.46
C GLY A 114 15.59 5.99 8.55
N SER A 115 14.70 4.99 8.59
CA SER A 115 14.82 3.79 7.76
C SER A 115 13.45 3.30 7.28
N VAL A 116 13.37 2.92 6.01
CA VAL A 116 12.14 2.36 5.42
C VAL A 116 12.48 1.10 4.65
N ALA A 117 11.72 0.04 4.85
CA ALA A 117 11.92 -1.22 4.16
C ALA A 117 10.66 -1.68 3.42
N TYR A 118 10.87 -2.28 2.24
CA TYR A 118 9.85 -2.96 1.47
C TYR A 118 10.29 -4.39 1.18
N ARG A 119 9.36 -5.33 1.26
CA ARG A 119 9.64 -6.76 1.08
C ARG A 119 8.57 -7.41 0.22
N GLN A 120 9.00 -8.17 -0.78
CA GLN A 120 8.13 -9.00 -1.63
C GLN A 120 8.80 -10.33 -2.00
N PRO A 121 8.05 -11.33 -2.50
CA PRO A 121 8.66 -12.46 -3.19
C PRO A 121 9.56 -11.97 -4.32
N ALA A 122 10.72 -12.59 -4.50
CA ALA A 122 11.63 -12.21 -5.58
C ALA A 122 10.96 -12.47 -6.94
N PRO A 123 10.74 -11.43 -7.77
CA PRO A 123 10.17 -11.63 -9.10
C PRO A 123 11.17 -12.34 -10.03
N SER A 124 10.65 -12.96 -11.07
CA SER A 124 11.46 -13.55 -12.13
C SER A 124 10.96 -13.07 -13.49
N PRO A 125 11.76 -12.29 -14.24
CA PRO A 125 13.12 -11.82 -13.93
C PRO A 125 13.16 -10.77 -12.82
N LEU A 126 14.35 -10.58 -12.24
CA LEU A 126 14.56 -9.47 -11.28
C LEU A 126 14.47 -8.12 -11.99
N PRO A 127 13.97 -7.07 -11.32
CA PRO A 127 13.90 -5.75 -11.91
C PRO A 127 15.31 -5.20 -12.17
N GLY A 128 15.54 -4.72 -13.38
CA GLY A 128 16.79 -4.06 -13.74
C GLY A 128 16.94 -2.68 -13.10
N ARG A 129 15.81 -2.07 -12.73
CA ARG A 129 15.76 -0.76 -12.05
C ARG A 129 14.60 -0.71 -11.07
N ILE A 130 14.83 -0.07 -9.93
CA ILE A 130 13.79 0.25 -8.95
C ILE A 130 13.74 1.77 -8.81
N SER A 131 12.58 2.36 -9.13
CA SER A 131 12.34 3.80 -8.99
C SER A 131 11.53 4.06 -7.74
N ILE A 132 12.00 4.94 -6.88
CA ILE A 132 11.30 5.38 -5.68
C ILE A 132 10.74 6.77 -5.96
N LEU A 133 9.42 6.88 -5.88
CA LEU A 133 8.71 8.13 -6.02
C LEU A 133 8.26 8.62 -4.65
N CYS A 134 8.12 9.92 -4.50
CA CYS A 134 7.42 10.56 -3.41
C CYS A 134 6.55 11.66 -3.99
N ARG A 135 5.24 11.53 -3.82
CA ARG A 135 4.27 12.46 -4.42
C ARG A 135 4.44 12.61 -5.94
N GLY A 136 4.70 11.51 -6.62
CA GLY A 136 4.89 11.50 -8.08
C GLY A 136 6.22 12.05 -8.58
N LYS A 137 7.12 12.51 -7.69
CA LYS A 137 8.47 12.96 -8.05
C LYS A 137 9.50 11.88 -7.71
N SER A 138 10.54 11.74 -8.53
CA SER A 138 11.62 10.81 -8.26
C SER A 138 12.38 11.24 -6.99
N ALA A 139 12.41 10.35 -5.99
CA ALA A 139 13.15 10.52 -4.74
C ALA A 139 14.48 9.78 -4.77
N ALA A 140 14.52 8.57 -5.37
CA ALA A 140 15.73 7.79 -5.56
C ALA A 140 15.57 6.78 -6.69
N THR A 141 16.70 6.25 -7.17
CA THR A 141 16.73 5.16 -8.15
C THR A 141 17.81 4.15 -7.72
N ILE A 142 17.49 2.88 -7.86
CA ILE A 142 18.42 1.78 -7.61
C ILE A 142 18.61 1.04 -8.93
N ASP A 143 19.81 1.00 -9.45
CA ASP A 143 20.15 0.28 -10.68
C ASP A 143 20.66 -1.13 -10.31
N GLY A 144 19.82 -2.11 -10.60
CA GLY A 144 20.10 -3.52 -10.31
C GLY A 144 19.75 -3.96 -8.88
N VAL A 145 19.63 -5.25 -8.69
CA VAL A 145 19.34 -5.91 -7.42
C VAL A 145 20.50 -6.86 -7.10
N MET A 146 21.11 -6.69 -5.94
CA MET A 146 22.19 -7.57 -5.48
C MET A 146 21.64 -8.95 -5.12
N ILE A 147 22.40 -10.00 -5.42
CA ILE A 147 22.09 -11.37 -5.01
C ILE A 147 23.04 -11.76 -3.89
N VAL A 148 22.48 -12.08 -2.74
CA VAL A 148 23.20 -12.63 -1.59
C VAL A 148 22.98 -14.13 -1.55
N GLN A 149 24.09 -14.89 -1.50
CA GLN A 149 24.11 -16.36 -1.44
C GLN A 149 24.75 -16.85 -0.16
#